data_ecbd633e6358fd918517158f41caa59a
#
_entry.id   ecbd633e6358fd918517158f41caa59a
#
_cell.length_a   1.000
_cell.length_b   1.000
_cell.length_c   1.000
_cell.angle_alpha   90.00
_cell.angle_beta   90.00
_cell.angle_gamma   90.00
#
_symmetry.space_group_name_H-M   'P 1'
#
loop_
_entity.id
_entity.type
_entity.pdbx_description
1 polymer ?
#
loop_
_entity_poly.entity_id
_entity_poly.type
_entity_poly.pdbx_seq_one_letter_code
_entity_poly.pdbx_strand_id
1 'polypeptide(L)'
;MHFVKKNSEEKRKDLNDKLKSNKILRVPGAYNPLTAKVIEEIGYEAVYVSGGVMANDLGYPDIGLTTLKDVSYRSNQIARVTNLPTIVDVDTGFKSCEETIKTFEKCGIAAVHIEDQIEQKRCGHLDNKELISKEKMVDKIKNV
;
A
#
# COMPACT_ATOMS: atom_id res chain seq x y z
N MET A 1 13.00 20.31 10.30
CA MET A 1 11.91 19.33 10.48
C MET A 1 10.80 19.70 9.49
N HIS A 2 10.60 18.91 8.42
CA HIS A 2 9.52 19.19 7.47
C HIS A 2 8.20 18.75 8.11
N PHE A 3 7.31 19.72 8.35
CA PHE A 3 5.95 19.42 8.79
C PHE A 3 5.12 18.94 7.60
N VAL A 4 4.36 17.89 7.80
CA VAL A 4 3.38 17.45 6.80
C VAL A 4 2.32 18.54 6.65
N LYS A 5 2.16 19.04 5.44
CA LYS A 5 1.23 20.13 5.07
C LYS A 5 -0.01 19.60 4.37
N LYS A 6 0.14 18.52 3.61
CA LYS A 6 -0.97 17.91 2.86
C LYS A 6 -1.79 16.98 3.73
N ASN A 7 -3.09 17.14 3.71
CA ASN A 7 -4.03 16.18 4.28
C ASN A 7 -4.20 14.95 3.36
N SER A 8 -4.95 13.95 3.81
CA SER A 8 -5.14 12.68 3.08
C SER A 8 -5.84 12.85 1.73
N GLU A 9 -6.79 13.77 1.64
CA GLU A 9 -7.52 14.07 0.40
C GLU A 9 -6.60 14.72 -0.65
N GLU A 10 -5.80 15.69 -0.23
CA GLU A 10 -4.81 16.34 -1.10
C GLU A 10 -3.77 15.34 -1.63
N LYS A 11 -3.34 14.37 -0.80
CA LYS A 11 -2.43 13.30 -1.25
C LYS A 11 -3.09 12.36 -2.26
N ARG A 12 -4.37 11.99 -2.05
CA ARG A 12 -5.13 11.18 -3.02
C ARG A 12 -5.31 11.90 -4.35
N LYS A 13 -5.65 13.18 -4.30
CA LYS A 13 -5.77 14.01 -5.51
C LYS A 13 -4.43 14.11 -6.24
N ASP A 14 -3.35 14.38 -5.53
CA ASP A 14 -1.99 14.46 -6.09
C ASP A 14 -1.59 13.17 -6.80
N LEU A 15 -1.86 12.00 -6.20
CA LEU A 15 -1.61 10.70 -6.83
C LEU A 15 -2.45 10.52 -8.10
N ASN A 16 -3.73 10.82 -8.04
CA ASN A 16 -4.64 10.69 -9.18
C ASN A 16 -4.20 11.57 -10.37
N ASP A 17 -3.80 12.81 -10.09
CA ASP A 17 -3.30 13.74 -11.11
C ASP A 17 -2.00 13.22 -11.75
N LYS A 18 -1.09 12.66 -10.94
CA LYS A 18 0.15 12.03 -11.42
C LYS A 18 -0.11 10.79 -12.28
N LEU A 19 -1.02 9.92 -11.86
CA LEU A 19 -1.40 8.71 -12.63
C LEU A 19 -2.04 9.04 -13.98
N LYS A 20 -2.74 10.16 -14.09
CA LYS A 20 -3.32 10.64 -15.35
C LYS A 20 -2.32 11.35 -16.24
N SER A 21 -1.16 11.69 -15.72
CA SER A 21 -0.10 12.30 -16.52
C SER A 21 0.56 11.23 -17.41
N ASN A 22 1.05 11.63 -18.59
CA ASN A 22 1.81 10.74 -19.47
C ASN A 22 3.28 10.56 -19.02
N LYS A 23 3.58 10.80 -17.75
CA LYS A 23 4.93 10.68 -17.18
C LYS A 23 5.04 9.43 -16.33
N ILE A 24 6.22 8.82 -16.31
CA ILE A 24 6.52 7.71 -15.40
C ILE A 24 6.49 8.24 -13.97
N LEU A 25 5.69 7.60 -13.12
CA LEU A 25 5.66 7.85 -11.70
C LEU A 25 6.67 6.94 -10.98
N ARG A 26 7.63 7.52 -10.29
CA ARG A 26 8.64 6.78 -9.53
C ARG A 26 8.18 6.64 -8.08
N VAL A 27 8.02 5.40 -7.64
CA VAL A 27 7.42 5.07 -6.33
C VAL A 27 8.34 4.12 -5.55
N PRO A 28 9.42 4.62 -4.94
CA PRO A 28 10.31 3.78 -4.15
C PRO A 28 9.64 3.27 -2.87
N GLY A 29 10.12 2.12 -2.39
CA GLY A 29 9.62 1.49 -1.18
C GLY A 29 10.14 2.14 0.10
N ALA A 30 9.25 2.32 1.07
CA ALA A 30 9.60 2.68 2.44
C ALA A 30 9.03 1.65 3.42
N TYR A 31 9.85 1.18 4.34
CA TYR A 31 9.44 0.24 5.41
C TYR A 31 9.36 0.92 6.79
N ASN A 32 9.79 2.18 6.90
CA ASN A 32 9.71 2.98 8.13
C ASN A 32 9.58 4.48 7.82
N PRO A 33 9.23 5.31 8.83
CA PRO A 33 9.07 6.77 8.67
C PRO A 33 10.31 7.51 8.17
N LEU A 34 11.51 7.10 8.60
CA LEU A 34 12.74 7.76 8.18
C LEU A 34 13.00 7.59 6.69
N THR A 35 12.81 6.39 6.18
CA THR A 35 12.95 6.11 4.74
C THR A 35 11.95 6.95 3.91
N ALA A 36 10.71 7.08 4.36
CA ALA A 36 9.71 7.92 3.67
C ALA A 36 10.12 9.40 3.59
N LYS A 37 10.72 9.94 4.66
CA LYS A 37 11.27 11.30 4.64
C LYS A 37 12.43 11.47 3.67
N VAL A 38 13.36 10.52 3.65
CA VAL A 38 14.48 10.54 2.70
C VAL A 38 13.98 10.50 1.27
N ILE A 39 12.98 9.65 0.97
CA ILE A 39 12.34 9.57 -0.34
C ILE A 39 11.76 10.93 -0.76
N GLU A 40 11.08 11.62 0.14
CA GLU A 40 10.52 12.95 -0.11
C GLU A 40 11.62 14.00 -0.35
N GLU A 41 12.67 14.00 0.46
CA GLU A 41 13.78 14.94 0.33
C GLU A 41 14.59 14.79 -0.97
N ILE A 42 14.72 13.55 -1.47
CA ILE A 42 15.37 13.25 -2.76
C ILE A 42 14.51 13.72 -3.95
N GLY A 43 13.21 14.00 -3.72
CA GLY A 43 12.31 14.52 -4.76
C GLY A 43 11.57 13.44 -5.56
N TYR A 44 11.29 12.29 -4.95
CA TYR A 44 10.38 11.31 -5.51
C TYR A 44 8.92 11.77 -5.38
N GLU A 45 8.03 11.14 -6.14
CA GLU A 45 6.66 11.62 -6.32
C GLU A 45 5.62 10.89 -5.46
N ALA A 46 5.95 9.68 -4.97
CA ALA A 46 5.10 8.85 -4.12
C ALA A 46 5.95 7.87 -3.31
N VAL A 47 5.33 7.20 -2.34
CA VAL A 47 5.93 6.17 -1.49
C VAL A 47 5.15 4.87 -1.61
N TYR A 48 5.85 3.72 -1.69
CA TYR A 48 5.26 2.39 -1.67
C TYR A 48 5.55 1.67 -0.36
N VAL A 49 4.56 1.01 0.20
CA VAL A 49 4.70 0.10 1.36
C VAL A 49 4.45 -1.32 0.88
N SER A 50 5.52 -2.10 0.76
CA SER A 50 5.47 -3.47 0.28
C SER A 50 5.04 -4.44 1.37
N GLY A 51 4.10 -5.34 1.08
CA GLY A 51 3.66 -6.42 1.95
C GLY A 51 4.81 -7.39 2.28
N GLY A 52 5.58 -7.81 1.28
CA GLY A 52 6.72 -8.70 1.47
C GLY A 52 7.83 -8.08 2.34
N VAL A 53 8.13 -6.79 2.16
CA VAL A 53 9.10 -6.08 3.02
C VAL A 53 8.58 -5.96 4.45
N MET A 54 7.28 -5.71 4.63
CA MET A 54 6.65 -5.66 5.96
C MET A 54 6.68 -7.02 6.66
N ALA A 55 6.40 -8.10 5.93
CA ALA A 55 6.52 -9.46 6.48
C ALA A 55 7.96 -9.72 6.98
N ASN A 56 8.96 -9.42 6.15
CA ASN A 56 10.36 -9.61 6.50
C ASN A 56 10.81 -8.75 7.69
N ASP A 57 10.37 -7.48 7.77
CA ASP A 57 10.67 -6.57 8.89
C ASP A 57 10.08 -7.09 10.22
N LEU A 58 8.97 -7.83 10.15
CA LEU A 58 8.35 -8.51 11.29
C LEU A 58 8.91 -9.93 11.56
N GLY A 59 9.86 -10.38 10.75
CA GLY A 59 10.46 -11.73 10.89
C GLY A 59 9.58 -12.85 10.33
N TYR A 60 8.62 -12.56 9.47
CA TYR A 60 7.74 -13.52 8.81
C TYR A 60 8.16 -13.79 7.36
N PRO A 61 7.94 -15.00 6.85
CA PRO A 61 7.96 -15.24 5.41
C PRO A 61 6.76 -14.55 4.75
N ASP A 62 6.92 -14.14 3.48
CA ASP A 62 5.87 -13.49 2.68
C ASP A 62 4.83 -14.50 2.14
N ILE A 63 4.00 -15.00 3.01
CA ILE A 63 2.94 -16.00 2.75
C ILE A 63 1.60 -15.63 3.42
N GLY A 64 1.33 -14.34 3.59
CA GLY A 64 0.07 -13.85 4.16
C GLY A 64 -0.04 -13.98 5.69
N LEU A 65 1.07 -13.96 6.42
CA LEU A 65 1.07 -14.04 7.90
C LEU A 65 0.88 -12.68 8.58
N THR A 66 1.09 -11.59 7.87
CA THR A 66 0.84 -10.24 8.38
C THR A 66 -0.66 -9.99 8.53
N THR A 67 -1.04 -9.26 9.56
CA THR A 67 -2.43 -8.88 9.80
C THR A 67 -2.74 -7.48 9.27
N LEU A 68 -4.04 -7.18 9.04
CA LEU A 68 -4.49 -5.83 8.73
C LEU A 68 -3.98 -4.81 9.75
N LYS A 69 -3.94 -5.18 11.04
CA LYS A 69 -3.43 -4.32 12.11
C LYS A 69 -1.94 -4.01 11.95
N ASP A 70 -1.13 -5.01 11.66
CA ASP A 70 0.32 -4.84 11.50
C ASP A 70 0.63 -3.88 10.34
N VAL A 71 0.04 -4.15 9.18
CA VAL A 71 0.29 -3.36 7.97
C VAL A 71 -0.29 -1.96 8.08
N SER A 72 -1.52 -1.80 8.60
CA SER A 72 -2.14 -0.48 8.76
C SER A 72 -1.41 0.38 9.79
N TYR A 73 -0.95 -0.20 10.90
CA TYR A 73 -0.18 0.53 11.90
C TYR A 73 1.13 1.10 11.34
N ARG A 74 1.92 0.29 10.64
CA ARG A 74 3.16 0.75 10.02
C ARG A 74 2.90 1.74 8.88
N SER A 75 1.91 1.49 8.05
CA SER A 75 1.54 2.38 6.94
C SER A 75 1.10 3.76 7.45
N ASN A 76 0.36 3.82 8.56
CA ASN A 76 0.02 5.09 9.21
C ASN A 76 1.26 5.84 9.71
N GLN A 77 2.21 5.13 10.33
CA GLN A 77 3.48 5.74 10.77
C GLN A 77 4.25 6.38 9.59
N ILE A 78 4.25 5.72 8.42
CA ILE A 78 4.90 6.19 7.20
C ILE A 78 4.13 7.39 6.61
N ALA A 79 2.82 7.23 6.40
CA ALA A 79 2.00 8.25 5.72
C ALA A 79 1.93 9.58 6.48
N ARG A 80 1.94 9.56 7.82
CA ARG A 80 1.85 10.77 8.66
C ARG A 80 3.09 11.65 8.68
N VAL A 81 4.23 11.18 8.15
CA VAL A 81 5.50 11.92 8.21
C VAL A 81 5.95 12.49 6.87
N THR A 82 5.23 12.22 5.78
CA THR A 82 5.54 12.69 4.43
C THR A 82 4.33 13.39 3.78
N ASN A 83 4.60 14.36 2.90
CA ASN A 83 3.57 14.98 2.04
C ASN A 83 3.29 14.14 0.78
N LEU A 84 4.09 13.12 0.52
CA LEU A 84 3.91 12.26 -0.64
C LEU A 84 2.69 11.35 -0.45
N PRO A 85 1.95 11.06 -1.53
CA PRO A 85 0.95 10.01 -1.51
C PRO A 85 1.61 8.65 -1.23
N THR A 86 0.99 7.86 -0.37
CA THR A 86 1.47 6.53 0.01
C THR A 86 0.56 5.48 -0.59
N ILE A 87 1.15 4.51 -1.29
CA ILE A 87 0.48 3.33 -1.87
C ILE A 87 0.87 2.13 -1.00
N VAL A 88 -0.08 1.30 -0.62
CA VAL A 88 0.16 0.15 0.26
C VAL A 88 -0.24 -1.14 -0.43
N ASP A 89 0.62 -2.14 -0.37
CA ASP A 89 0.32 -3.52 -0.70
C ASP A 89 -0.54 -4.13 0.43
N VAL A 90 -1.73 -4.57 0.08
CA VAL A 90 -2.69 -5.14 1.04
C VAL A 90 -2.93 -6.63 0.79
N ASP A 91 -1.99 -7.28 0.14
CA ASP A 91 -2.08 -8.69 -0.26
C ASP A 91 -3.42 -8.96 -1.01
N THR A 92 -4.17 -9.95 -0.58
CA THR A 92 -5.49 -10.27 -1.16
C THR A 92 -6.65 -9.45 -0.56
N GLY A 93 -6.36 -8.45 0.29
CA GLY A 93 -7.37 -7.61 0.94
C GLY A 93 -7.76 -8.09 2.34
N PHE A 94 -6.96 -8.94 2.97
CA PHE A 94 -7.18 -9.56 4.28
C PHE A 94 -8.56 -10.27 4.34
N LYS A 95 -9.20 -10.28 5.50
CA LYS A 95 -10.51 -10.95 5.70
C LYS A 95 -11.68 -10.23 5.02
N SER A 96 -11.59 -8.91 4.86
CA SER A 96 -12.62 -8.07 4.25
C SER A 96 -11.98 -6.90 3.53
N CYS A 97 -12.19 -6.84 2.22
CA CYS A 97 -11.69 -5.71 1.41
C CYS A 97 -12.31 -4.38 1.84
N GLU A 98 -13.61 -4.36 2.17
CA GLU A 98 -14.30 -3.16 2.65
C GLU A 98 -13.69 -2.63 3.96
N GLU A 99 -13.46 -3.50 4.95
CA GLU A 99 -12.81 -3.14 6.20
C GLU A 99 -11.38 -2.65 5.97
N THR A 100 -10.66 -3.31 5.07
CA THR A 100 -9.31 -2.97 4.68
C THR A 100 -9.25 -1.56 4.11
N ILE A 101 -10.05 -1.24 3.10
CA ILE A 101 -10.08 0.09 2.49
C ILE A 101 -10.43 1.17 3.51
N LYS A 102 -11.51 0.97 4.29
CA LYS A 102 -11.90 1.92 5.36
C LYS A 102 -10.79 2.15 6.37
N THR A 103 -10.03 1.11 6.71
CA THR A 103 -8.90 1.21 7.64
C THR A 103 -7.76 2.02 7.04
N PHE A 104 -7.38 1.75 5.80
CA PHE A 104 -6.28 2.47 5.15
C PHE A 104 -6.64 3.91 4.80
N GLU A 105 -7.91 4.22 4.48
CA GLU A 105 -8.38 5.60 4.34
C GLU A 105 -8.18 6.40 5.64
N LYS A 106 -8.57 5.83 6.79
CA LYS A 106 -8.35 6.44 8.11
C LYS A 106 -6.87 6.62 8.44
N CYS A 107 -6.01 5.75 7.91
CA CYS A 107 -4.56 5.86 8.05
C CYS A 107 -3.93 6.92 7.14
N GLY A 108 -4.71 7.58 6.29
CA GLY A 108 -4.21 8.62 5.37
C GLY A 108 -3.52 8.07 4.12
N ILE A 109 -3.79 6.82 3.77
CA ILE A 109 -3.26 6.16 2.58
C ILE A 109 -3.97 6.69 1.33
N ALA A 110 -3.21 6.87 0.25
CA ALA A 110 -3.71 7.41 -1.00
C ALA A 110 -4.25 6.35 -1.96
N ALA A 111 -3.66 5.16 -1.97
CA ALA A 111 -4.11 4.03 -2.77
C ALA A 111 -3.65 2.71 -2.17
N VAL A 112 -4.27 1.62 -2.59
CA VAL A 112 -3.85 0.26 -2.26
C VAL A 112 -3.55 -0.53 -3.52
N HIS A 113 -2.66 -1.50 -3.40
CA HIS A 113 -2.40 -2.54 -4.39
C HIS A 113 -2.99 -3.84 -3.84
N ILE A 114 -3.97 -4.43 -4.54
CA ILE A 114 -4.65 -5.64 -4.13
C ILE A 114 -4.41 -6.76 -5.15
N GLU A 115 -4.10 -7.94 -4.65
CA GLU A 115 -3.78 -9.11 -5.48
C GLU A 115 -5.03 -9.95 -5.79
N ASP A 116 -5.02 -10.60 -6.95
CA ASP A 116 -6.03 -11.56 -7.41
C ASP A 116 -5.69 -13.02 -7.03
N GLN A 117 -4.81 -13.24 -6.08
CA GLN A 117 -4.53 -14.56 -5.52
C GLN A 117 -5.68 -15.06 -4.62
N ILE A 118 -5.72 -16.38 -4.39
CA ILE A 118 -6.55 -16.98 -3.33
C ILE A 118 -6.09 -16.51 -1.94
N GLU A 119 -6.89 -16.76 -0.90
CA GLU A 119 -6.57 -16.32 0.48
C GLU A 119 -5.21 -16.84 0.97
N GLN A 120 -4.86 -18.07 0.62
CA GLN A 120 -3.57 -18.68 0.93
C GLN A 120 -2.49 -18.17 -0.03
N LYS A 121 -2.34 -16.84 -0.08
CA LYS A 121 -1.41 -16.19 -1.00
C LYS A 121 0.02 -16.68 -0.82
N ARG A 122 0.79 -16.59 -1.90
CA ARG A 122 2.24 -16.80 -1.92
C ARG A 122 2.93 -15.54 -2.45
N CYS A 123 4.19 -15.38 -2.09
CA CYS A 123 5.01 -14.31 -2.67
C CYS A 123 4.94 -14.35 -4.21
N GLY A 124 4.75 -13.20 -4.83
CA GLY A 124 4.62 -13.07 -6.28
C GLY A 124 5.78 -13.64 -7.09
N HIS A 125 6.95 -13.79 -6.48
CA HIS A 125 8.15 -14.36 -7.09
C HIS A 125 8.24 -15.90 -6.98
N LEU A 126 7.36 -16.53 -6.21
CA LEU A 126 7.34 -17.98 -6.04
C LEU A 126 6.41 -18.65 -7.06
N ASP A 127 6.72 -19.92 -7.40
CA ASP A 127 5.88 -20.75 -8.25
C ASP A 127 4.61 -21.22 -7.52
N ASN A 128 3.66 -21.78 -8.31
CA ASN A 128 2.41 -22.36 -7.83
C ASN A 128 1.48 -21.35 -7.13
N LYS A 129 1.41 -20.13 -7.63
CA LYS A 129 0.36 -19.17 -7.26
C LYS A 129 -0.97 -19.61 -7.84
N GLU A 130 -2.01 -19.54 -7.03
CA GLU A 130 -3.38 -19.78 -7.47
C GLU A 130 -4.15 -18.46 -7.49
N LEU A 131 -4.88 -18.23 -8.60
CA LEU A 131 -5.63 -16.99 -8.79
C LEU A 131 -7.12 -17.25 -8.61
N ILE A 132 -7.84 -16.22 -8.16
CA ILE A 132 -9.30 -16.20 -8.23
C ILE A 132 -9.73 -15.89 -9.66
N SER A 133 -10.99 -16.19 -10.02
CA SER A 133 -11.50 -15.85 -11.34
C SER A 133 -11.61 -14.33 -11.53
N LYS A 134 -11.58 -13.90 -12.79
CA LYS A 134 -11.75 -12.48 -13.15
C LYS A 134 -13.05 -11.90 -12.57
N GLU A 135 -14.14 -12.66 -12.61
CA GLU A 135 -15.45 -12.25 -12.10
C GLU A 135 -15.38 -11.99 -10.59
N LYS A 136 -14.74 -12.89 -9.83
CA LYS A 136 -14.52 -12.73 -8.39
C LYS A 136 -13.65 -11.49 -8.08
N MET A 137 -12.62 -11.23 -8.89
CA MET A 137 -11.80 -10.03 -8.70
C MET A 137 -12.57 -8.75 -9.02
N VAL A 138 -13.38 -8.74 -10.07
CA VAL A 138 -14.26 -7.61 -10.39
C VAL A 138 -15.25 -7.33 -9.25
N ASP A 139 -15.87 -8.37 -8.70
CA ASP A 139 -16.80 -8.23 -7.57
C ASP A 139 -16.06 -7.73 -6.32
N LYS A 140 -14.86 -8.24 -6.06
CA LYS A 140 -14.00 -7.74 -4.96
C LYS A 140 -13.73 -6.24 -5.09
N ILE A 141 -13.38 -5.76 -6.29
CA ILE A 141 -13.08 -4.33 -6.53
C ILE A 141 -14.35 -3.48 -6.44
N LYS A 142 -15.52 -3.98 -6.86
CA LYS A 142 -16.78 -3.22 -6.79
C LYS A 142 -17.31 -3.04 -5.38
N ASN A 143 -16.91 -3.88 -4.46
CA ASN A 143 -17.38 -3.88 -3.07
C ASN A 143 -16.44 -3.10 -2.11
N VAL A 144 -15.57 -2.26 -2.66
CA VAL A 144 -14.64 -1.41 -1.88
C VAL A 144 -14.76 0.07 -2.21
#